data_8a3f01c54c46006d54cf71067fdc7f9f
#
_entry.id   8a3f01c54c46006d54cf71067fdc7f9f
#
_cell.length_a   1.000
_cell.length_b   1.000
_cell.length_c   1.000
_cell.angle_alpha   90.00
_cell.angle_beta   90.00
_cell.angle_gamma   90.00
#
_symmetry.space_group_name_H-M   'P 1'
#
loop_
_entity.id
_entity.type
_entity.pdbx_description
1 polymer ?
#
loop_
_entity_poly.entity_id
_entity_poly.type
_entity_poly.pdbx_seq_one_letter_code
_entity_poly.pdbx_strand_id
1 'polypeptide(L)'
;MKANEIRKRFLNYFEDHNHEIVKSSSLIPANDETLLFTNAGMVQFKDIFLGQEQSKFARATSSQCCIRAGGKHNDLENVGYTERHHTFFEMLGNFSFGDYFKEDAILFAWQFLIEELKIPKDKLWITVFKDDDEAEDIWIKKVGVDPKRIARLGEKDNFWAMGDTGPCGPCSEIFFDHGSEYEGTPPGEDGDEGDRYIEIWNLVFMQFNRDSDGKLNPLPRPSVDTGMGLERIAAVMQGVNSNYDTDLLSNLVKSSNNLLKVNDAISHKVIADHIRSVVFLLLEGILPSNEGRGYVLRRILRRAVRHGYKLGARSPFMSKLVDCLVKEMGEAYPQLAQSKKLIEDAIHQEEKKFFSTLETGISILNKEILELNNKLIPGDLAFKLHDTYGFPIDLTADIAREMGFQVDEVGFERCMKQQIEISKQGEKFQTADLNLEGLPETNFIGYEKNNLNKESIISLWKNNQPTSMLKEGESGVVIFKNTPFYACLLYTSPSPRDPSIS
;
A
#
# COMPACT_ATOMS: atom_id res chain seq x y z
N MET A 1 17.72 11.83 15.96
CA MET A 1 17.24 10.55 16.55
C MET A 1 16.97 9.57 15.41
N LYS A 2 17.33 8.28 15.52
CA LYS A 2 17.05 7.29 14.46
C LYS A 2 15.60 6.82 14.48
N ALA A 3 15.07 6.41 13.35
CA ALA A 3 13.67 5.97 13.23
C ALA A 3 13.34 4.77 14.14
N ASN A 4 14.25 3.79 14.27
CA ASN A 4 14.06 2.67 15.21
C ASN A 4 13.91 3.12 16.67
N GLU A 5 14.65 4.18 17.06
CA GLU A 5 14.55 4.76 18.40
C GLU A 5 13.22 5.49 18.59
N ILE A 6 12.77 6.24 17.58
CA ILE A 6 11.47 6.94 17.61
C ILE A 6 10.34 5.93 17.79
N ARG A 7 10.32 4.87 16.96
CA ARG A 7 9.33 3.77 17.05
C ARG A 7 9.29 3.18 18.46
N LYS A 8 10.45 2.84 19.02
CA LYS A 8 10.57 2.26 20.35
C LYS A 8 10.10 3.22 21.45
N ARG A 9 10.49 4.51 21.37
CA ARG A 9 10.04 5.53 22.33
C ARG A 9 8.54 5.73 22.29
N PHE A 10 7.94 5.76 21.09
CA PHE A 10 6.50 5.90 20.94
C PHE A 10 5.76 4.74 21.61
N LEU A 11 6.13 3.51 21.30
CA LEU A 11 5.49 2.32 21.87
C LEU A 11 5.65 2.28 23.40
N ASN A 12 6.85 2.52 23.92
CA ASN A 12 7.10 2.51 25.35
C ASN A 12 6.35 3.65 26.08
N TYR A 13 6.32 4.87 25.49
CA TYR A 13 5.57 5.98 26.07
C TYR A 13 4.09 5.64 26.28
N PHE A 14 3.47 5.03 25.28
CA PHE A 14 2.06 4.62 25.39
C PHE A 14 1.87 3.39 26.28
N GLU A 15 2.83 2.46 26.32
CA GLU A 15 2.83 1.36 27.28
C GLU A 15 2.84 1.88 28.73
N ASP A 16 3.69 2.87 29.04
CA ASP A 16 3.75 3.54 30.35
C ASP A 16 2.43 4.26 30.71
N HIS A 17 1.60 4.56 29.69
CA HIS A 17 0.25 5.13 29.82
C HIS A 17 -0.87 4.07 29.68
N ASN A 18 -0.57 2.81 30.02
CA ASN A 18 -1.52 1.69 30.02
C ASN A 18 -2.11 1.30 28.64
N HIS A 19 -1.39 1.50 27.56
CA HIS A 19 -1.75 0.96 26.26
C HIS A 19 -1.06 -0.39 26.04
N GLU A 20 -1.82 -1.36 25.54
CA GLU A 20 -1.25 -2.64 25.10
C GLU A 20 -0.47 -2.46 23.81
N ILE A 21 0.79 -2.92 23.75
CA ILE A 21 1.57 -2.91 22.51
C ILE A 21 1.06 -4.02 21.60
N VAL A 22 0.39 -3.63 20.52
CA VAL A 22 -0.12 -4.55 19.50
C VAL A 22 0.79 -4.53 18.29
N LYS A 23 1.20 -5.70 17.81
CA LYS A 23 2.05 -5.84 16.62
C LYS A 23 1.34 -5.31 15.38
N SER A 24 2.12 -4.89 14.38
CA SER A 24 1.60 -4.63 13.04
C SER A 24 0.79 -5.83 12.54
N SER A 25 -0.44 -5.59 12.13
CA SER A 25 -1.21 -6.61 11.41
C SER A 25 -0.66 -6.82 10.01
N SER A 26 -1.13 -7.88 9.35
CA SER A 26 -0.84 -8.12 7.93
C SER A 26 -1.22 -6.92 7.06
N LEU A 27 -0.46 -6.70 6.00
CA LEU A 27 -0.82 -5.75 4.93
C LEU A 27 -2.06 -6.19 4.15
N ILE A 28 -2.51 -7.43 4.33
CA ILE A 28 -3.74 -7.97 3.75
C ILE A 28 -4.82 -7.94 4.83
N PRO A 29 -5.80 -7.03 4.76
CA PRO A 29 -6.89 -6.99 5.74
C PRO A 29 -7.68 -8.31 5.75
N ALA A 30 -7.79 -8.96 6.90
CA ALA A 30 -8.43 -10.28 7.00
C ALA A 30 -9.96 -10.22 6.83
N ASN A 31 -10.60 -9.14 7.31
CA ASN A 31 -12.05 -9.03 7.42
C ASN A 31 -12.63 -7.87 6.61
N ASP A 32 -11.90 -7.35 5.62
CA ASP A 32 -12.35 -6.22 4.81
C ASP A 32 -12.06 -6.42 3.33
N GLU A 33 -13.07 -6.86 2.58
CA GLU A 33 -12.99 -7.04 1.13
C GLU A 33 -12.98 -5.70 0.36
N THR A 34 -13.33 -4.59 1.01
CA THR A 34 -13.35 -3.26 0.39
C THR A 34 -11.96 -2.64 0.29
N LEU A 35 -11.01 -3.12 1.09
CA LEU A 35 -9.62 -2.67 1.11
C LEU A 35 -8.69 -3.70 0.44
N LEU A 36 -7.90 -3.23 -0.50
CA LEU A 36 -6.83 -4.07 -1.07
C LEU A 36 -5.72 -4.30 -0.05
N PHE A 37 -5.34 -3.26 0.70
CA PHE A 37 -4.26 -3.29 1.69
C PHE A 37 -4.63 -2.53 2.94
N THR A 38 -3.97 -2.87 4.05
CA THR A 38 -3.99 -2.09 5.28
C THR A 38 -3.36 -0.73 5.00
N ASN A 39 -4.15 0.33 5.08
CA ASN A 39 -3.77 1.70 4.72
C ASN A 39 -3.70 2.66 5.90
N ALA A 40 -4.07 2.20 7.11
CA ALA A 40 -4.06 2.97 8.35
C ALA A 40 -3.94 2.04 9.56
N GLY A 41 -3.47 2.59 10.70
CA GLY A 41 -3.26 1.84 11.94
C GLY A 41 -4.54 1.24 12.52
N MET A 42 -5.68 1.91 12.32
CA MET A 42 -6.97 1.49 12.85
C MET A 42 -7.58 0.27 12.16
N VAL A 43 -7.11 -0.11 10.97
CA VAL A 43 -7.75 -1.17 10.16
C VAL A 43 -7.84 -2.49 10.94
N GLN A 44 -6.80 -2.85 11.69
CA GLN A 44 -6.80 -4.04 12.53
C GLN A 44 -7.79 -3.99 13.71
N PHE A 45 -8.31 -2.82 14.06
CA PHE A 45 -9.24 -2.59 15.17
C PHE A 45 -10.64 -2.20 14.70
N LYS A 46 -10.94 -2.28 13.40
CA LYS A 46 -12.21 -1.87 12.80
C LYS A 46 -13.42 -2.50 13.53
N ASP A 47 -13.38 -3.80 13.74
CA ASP A 47 -14.50 -4.55 14.33
C ASP A 47 -14.69 -4.18 15.81
N ILE A 48 -13.61 -3.80 16.50
CA ILE A 48 -13.66 -3.29 17.88
C ILE A 48 -14.34 -1.90 17.92
N PHE A 49 -13.97 -0.98 17.02
CA PHE A 49 -14.61 0.34 16.93
C PHE A 49 -16.10 0.23 16.61
N LEU A 50 -16.47 -0.71 15.75
CA LEU A 50 -17.87 -0.99 15.40
C LEU A 50 -18.65 -1.74 16.50
N GLY A 51 -17.96 -2.21 17.57
CA GLY A 51 -18.57 -3.02 18.63
C GLY A 51 -18.95 -4.45 18.19
N GLN A 52 -18.41 -4.89 17.05
CA GLN A 52 -18.62 -6.24 16.51
C GLN A 52 -17.70 -7.26 17.19
N GLU A 53 -16.55 -6.79 17.67
CA GLU A 53 -15.61 -7.58 18.47
C GLU A 53 -15.38 -6.92 19.83
N GLN A 54 -15.30 -7.73 20.89
CA GLN A 54 -14.97 -7.27 22.22
C GLN A 54 -13.44 -7.18 22.38
N SER A 55 -12.92 -5.99 22.59
CA SER A 55 -11.49 -5.80 22.86
C SER A 55 -11.07 -6.46 24.18
N LYS A 56 -9.88 -7.06 24.19
CA LYS A 56 -9.21 -7.58 25.39
C LYS A 56 -8.56 -6.50 26.24
N PHE A 57 -8.42 -5.30 25.69
CA PHE A 57 -7.77 -4.13 26.29
C PHE A 57 -8.57 -2.87 25.96
N ALA A 58 -8.54 -1.88 26.86
CA ALA A 58 -9.23 -0.61 26.67
C ALA A 58 -8.44 0.36 25.80
N ARG A 59 -7.11 0.21 25.78
CA ARG A 59 -6.15 1.05 25.05
C ARG A 59 -5.16 0.18 24.31
N ALA A 60 -4.73 0.63 23.13
CA ALA A 60 -3.67 -0.03 22.37
C ALA A 60 -2.71 0.98 21.75
N THR A 61 -1.48 0.52 21.45
CA THR A 61 -0.51 1.24 20.63
C THR A 61 0.15 0.31 19.64
N SER A 62 0.47 0.83 18.45
CA SER A 62 1.13 0.02 17.42
C SER A 62 1.99 0.86 16.49
N SER A 63 2.96 0.21 15.84
CA SER A 63 3.61 0.71 14.62
C SER A 63 3.14 -0.16 13.47
N GLN A 64 2.13 0.31 12.73
CA GLN A 64 1.47 -0.43 11.66
C GLN A 64 2.13 -0.19 10.31
N CYS A 65 2.54 -1.25 9.63
CA CYS A 65 2.90 -1.20 8.22
C CYS A 65 1.67 -0.89 7.36
N CYS A 66 1.80 0.09 6.48
CA CYS A 66 0.71 0.55 5.62
C CYS A 66 1.13 0.58 4.16
N ILE A 67 0.17 0.29 3.25
CA ILE A 67 0.32 0.46 1.80
C ILE A 67 -0.75 1.42 1.29
N ARG A 68 -0.33 2.47 0.57
CA ARG A 68 -1.19 3.41 -0.15
C ARG A 68 -0.80 3.46 -1.62
N ALA A 69 -1.22 2.46 -2.38
CA ALA A 69 -0.88 2.29 -3.80
C ALA A 69 -2.09 1.85 -4.65
N GLY A 70 -3.29 2.25 -4.26
CA GLY A 70 -4.55 1.97 -4.95
C GLY A 70 -5.76 2.17 -4.06
N GLY A 71 -6.96 2.26 -4.66
CA GLY A 71 -8.19 2.56 -3.95
C GLY A 71 -8.34 4.03 -3.58
N LYS A 72 -9.07 4.34 -2.50
CA LYS A 72 -9.37 5.71 -2.06
C LYS A 72 -8.13 6.48 -1.62
N HIS A 73 -7.18 5.80 -0.97
CA HIS A 73 -5.90 6.37 -0.56
C HIS A 73 -4.81 5.86 -1.48
N ASN A 74 -4.38 6.68 -2.43
CA ASN A 74 -3.39 6.32 -3.44
C ASN A 74 -2.32 7.40 -3.55
N ASP A 75 -1.13 7.13 -3.02
CA ASP A 75 0.00 8.04 -3.04
C ASP A 75 1.00 7.75 -4.17
N LEU A 76 0.75 6.71 -4.98
CA LEU A 76 1.70 6.22 -5.99
C LEU A 76 2.19 7.32 -6.94
N GLU A 77 1.29 8.21 -7.37
CA GLU A 77 1.63 9.27 -8.33
C GLU A 77 2.47 10.38 -7.72
N ASN A 78 2.36 10.60 -6.41
CA ASN A 78 3.10 11.62 -5.67
C ASN A 78 4.53 11.17 -5.30
N VAL A 79 4.77 9.84 -5.29
CA VAL A 79 6.08 9.27 -4.93
C VAL A 79 7.17 9.71 -5.89
N GLY A 80 8.21 10.31 -5.33
CA GLY A 80 9.35 10.87 -6.05
C GLY A 80 9.20 12.35 -6.40
N TYR A 81 7.97 12.87 -6.45
CA TYR A 81 7.67 14.27 -6.77
C TYR A 81 7.43 15.14 -5.52
N THR A 82 7.09 14.51 -4.41
CA THR A 82 6.97 15.16 -3.10
C THR A 82 8.00 14.57 -2.14
N GLU A 83 8.30 15.30 -1.07
CA GLU A 83 9.29 14.88 -0.08
C GLU A 83 8.71 13.95 1.00
N ARG A 84 7.36 13.77 1.04
CA ARG A 84 6.62 13.18 2.17
C ARG A 84 5.68 12.04 1.85
N HIS A 85 5.40 11.73 0.56
CA HIS A 85 4.46 10.66 0.18
C HIS A 85 5.19 9.36 -0.16
N HIS A 86 4.65 8.25 0.31
CA HIS A 86 5.21 6.91 0.15
C HIS A 86 4.12 5.90 -0.17
N THR A 87 4.47 4.88 -0.96
CA THR A 87 3.58 3.73 -1.18
C THR A 87 3.58 2.76 0.01
N PHE A 88 4.72 2.63 0.70
CA PHE A 88 4.86 1.94 1.98
C PHE A 88 5.32 2.92 3.06
N PHE A 89 4.70 2.90 4.23
CA PHE A 89 5.13 3.68 5.39
C PHE A 89 4.71 3.01 6.69
N GLU A 90 5.28 3.44 7.79
CA GLU A 90 4.88 2.99 9.12
C GLU A 90 4.04 4.06 9.81
N MET A 91 2.87 3.67 10.30
CA MET A 91 1.97 4.53 11.05
C MET A 91 2.06 4.18 12.53
N LEU A 92 2.57 5.10 13.33
CA LEU A 92 2.57 5.04 14.78
C LEU A 92 1.21 5.50 15.29
N GLY A 93 0.50 4.62 16.01
CA GLY A 93 -0.86 4.89 16.47
C GLY A 93 -1.07 4.56 17.93
N ASN A 94 -1.87 5.39 18.60
CA ASN A 94 -2.47 5.08 19.88
C ASN A 94 -3.99 5.10 19.76
N PHE A 95 -4.64 4.17 20.45
CA PHE A 95 -6.05 3.86 20.28
C PHE A 95 -6.73 3.79 21.64
N SER A 96 -7.96 4.33 21.72
CA SER A 96 -8.87 4.18 22.87
C SER A 96 -10.18 3.57 22.41
N PHE A 97 -10.62 2.53 23.04
CA PHE A 97 -11.87 1.84 22.73
C PHE A 97 -12.96 2.21 23.76
N GLY A 98 -13.24 3.53 23.83
CA GLY A 98 -14.22 4.10 24.75
C GLY A 98 -13.73 4.24 26.19
N ASP A 99 -12.42 4.33 26.42
CA ASP A 99 -11.81 4.53 27.72
C ASP A 99 -11.44 6.01 27.95
N TYR A 100 -10.73 6.62 27.03
CA TYR A 100 -10.48 8.07 27.00
C TYR A 100 -10.91 8.66 25.65
N PHE A 101 -11.00 10.00 25.59
CA PHE A 101 -11.43 10.70 24.38
C PHE A 101 -10.53 11.90 24.09
N LYS A 102 -11.07 13.02 23.58
CA LYS A 102 -10.32 14.16 23.05
C LYS A 102 -9.27 14.74 24.00
N GLU A 103 -9.63 14.99 25.27
CA GLU A 103 -8.72 15.66 26.23
C GLU A 103 -7.45 14.85 26.43
N ASP A 104 -7.56 13.56 26.78
CA ASP A 104 -6.38 12.73 27.01
C ASP A 104 -5.61 12.46 25.70
N ALA A 105 -6.29 12.27 24.57
CA ALA A 105 -5.63 12.06 23.29
C ALA A 105 -4.74 13.26 22.92
N ILE A 106 -5.26 14.47 23.06
CA ILE A 106 -4.54 15.72 22.79
C ILE A 106 -3.36 15.89 23.77
N LEU A 107 -3.59 15.64 25.06
CA LEU A 107 -2.55 15.77 26.08
C LEU A 107 -1.41 14.75 25.86
N PHE A 108 -1.72 13.49 25.57
CA PHE A 108 -0.71 12.47 25.25
C PHE A 108 0.12 12.86 24.02
N ALA A 109 -0.55 13.30 22.96
CA ALA A 109 0.15 13.70 21.74
C ALA A 109 1.09 14.87 21.99
N TRP A 110 0.61 15.90 22.70
CA TRP A 110 1.41 17.07 23.02
C TRP A 110 2.60 16.75 23.92
N GLN A 111 2.37 15.99 25.01
CA GLN A 111 3.43 15.58 25.93
C GLN A 111 4.49 14.75 25.22
N PHE A 112 4.09 13.80 24.37
CA PHE A 112 5.03 13.02 23.60
C PHE A 112 5.93 13.89 22.71
N LEU A 113 5.35 14.82 21.96
CA LEU A 113 6.13 15.70 21.08
C LEU A 113 7.05 16.64 21.86
N ILE A 114 6.58 17.23 22.96
CA ILE A 114 7.31 18.28 23.69
C ILE A 114 8.26 17.67 24.74
N GLU A 115 7.82 16.65 25.48
CA GLU A 115 8.58 16.12 26.60
C GLU A 115 9.47 14.95 26.21
N GLU A 116 9.00 14.06 25.35
CA GLU A 116 9.78 12.91 24.89
C GLU A 116 10.68 13.24 23.70
N LEU A 117 10.12 13.85 22.66
CA LEU A 117 10.87 14.19 21.45
C LEU A 117 11.57 15.57 21.51
N LYS A 118 11.23 16.41 22.49
CA LYS A 118 11.81 17.76 22.68
C LYS A 118 11.64 18.68 21.48
N ILE A 119 10.53 18.56 20.76
CA ILE A 119 10.20 19.44 19.63
C ILE A 119 9.85 20.84 20.16
N PRO A 120 10.40 21.94 19.61
CA PRO A 120 10.06 23.29 20.04
C PRO A 120 8.58 23.60 19.78
N LYS A 121 7.89 24.11 20.81
CA LYS A 121 6.45 24.43 20.75
C LYS A 121 6.10 25.46 19.67
N ASP A 122 7.01 26.38 19.41
CA ASP A 122 6.86 27.43 18.41
C ASP A 122 7.00 26.93 16.97
N LYS A 123 7.37 25.67 16.78
CA LYS A 123 7.38 25.00 15.47
C LYS A 123 6.08 24.25 15.17
N LEU A 124 5.17 24.14 16.14
CA LEU A 124 3.95 23.35 15.98
C LEU A 124 2.74 24.25 15.64
N TRP A 125 1.95 23.76 14.68
CA TRP A 125 0.67 24.30 14.26
C TRP A 125 -0.40 23.23 14.40
N ILE A 126 -1.63 23.65 14.68
CA ILE A 126 -2.75 22.75 14.94
C ILE A 126 -3.87 23.05 13.96
N THR A 127 -4.53 22.01 13.47
CA THR A 127 -5.84 22.15 12.82
C THR A 127 -6.91 21.45 13.62
N VAL A 128 -8.13 21.93 13.56
CA VAL A 128 -9.30 21.31 14.16
C VAL A 128 -10.46 21.33 13.17
N PHE A 129 -11.38 20.39 13.29
CA PHE A 129 -12.60 20.43 12.50
C PHE A 129 -13.40 21.69 12.84
N LYS A 130 -13.94 22.35 11.82
CA LYS A 130 -14.60 23.67 11.92
C LYS A 130 -15.67 23.77 13.00
N ASP A 131 -16.40 22.65 13.27
CA ASP A 131 -17.49 22.57 14.23
C ASP A 131 -17.08 21.89 15.55
N ASP A 132 -15.78 21.63 15.76
CA ASP A 132 -15.25 20.99 16.97
C ASP A 132 -14.68 22.01 17.97
N ASP A 133 -15.57 22.77 18.60
CA ASP A 133 -15.21 23.76 19.64
C ASP A 133 -14.53 23.12 20.86
N GLU A 134 -14.88 21.85 21.17
CA GLU A 134 -14.29 21.11 22.28
C GLU A 134 -12.80 20.86 22.07
N ALA A 135 -12.40 20.39 20.88
CA ALA A 135 -11.00 20.15 20.57
C ALA A 135 -10.19 21.46 20.59
N GLU A 136 -10.71 22.55 20.03
CA GLU A 136 -10.04 23.85 20.06
C GLU A 136 -9.89 24.35 21.50
N ASP A 137 -10.94 24.28 22.33
CA ASP A 137 -10.90 24.65 23.74
C ASP A 137 -9.84 23.87 24.54
N ILE A 138 -9.67 22.58 24.26
CA ILE A 138 -8.63 21.75 24.88
C ILE A 138 -7.24 22.27 24.49
N TRP A 139 -7.00 22.51 23.20
CA TRP A 139 -5.71 23.05 22.71
C TRP A 139 -5.38 24.38 23.33
N ILE A 140 -6.35 25.32 23.44
CA ILE A 140 -6.13 26.67 23.99
C ILE A 140 -6.04 26.65 25.52
N LYS A 141 -7.02 26.02 26.18
CA LYS A 141 -7.19 26.17 27.63
C LYS A 141 -6.41 25.16 28.45
N LYS A 142 -6.20 23.95 27.94
CA LYS A 142 -5.49 22.87 28.65
C LYS A 142 -4.02 22.77 28.23
N VAL A 143 -3.76 22.80 26.94
CA VAL A 143 -2.41 22.73 26.38
C VAL A 143 -1.70 24.06 26.36
N GLY A 144 -2.43 25.15 26.12
CA GLY A 144 -1.88 26.52 26.07
C GLY A 144 -1.27 26.88 24.71
N VAL A 145 -1.78 26.28 23.61
CA VAL A 145 -1.40 26.67 22.25
C VAL A 145 -1.91 28.10 21.98
N ASP A 146 -1.09 28.92 21.34
CA ASP A 146 -1.51 30.26 20.87
C ASP A 146 -2.65 30.09 19.84
N PRO A 147 -3.83 30.73 20.05
CA PRO A 147 -4.94 30.66 19.09
C PRO A 147 -4.57 31.02 17.66
N LYS A 148 -3.54 31.83 17.45
CA LYS A 148 -3.04 32.20 16.12
C LYS A 148 -2.37 31.04 15.38
N ARG A 149 -2.10 29.93 16.06
CA ARG A 149 -1.49 28.72 15.51
C ARG A 149 -2.51 27.58 15.38
N ILE A 150 -3.79 27.88 15.47
CA ILE A 150 -4.89 26.94 15.31
C ILE A 150 -5.74 27.38 14.13
N ALA A 151 -5.88 26.49 13.14
CA ALA A 151 -6.77 26.69 11.99
C ALA A 151 -8.00 25.78 12.09
N ARG A 152 -9.18 26.32 11.74
CA ARG A 152 -10.43 25.54 11.62
C ARG A 152 -10.66 25.14 10.18
N LEU A 153 -10.69 23.85 9.88
CA LEU A 153 -10.82 23.32 8.53
C LEU A 153 -12.11 22.50 8.35
N GLY A 154 -12.51 22.30 7.11
CA GLY A 154 -13.73 21.62 6.73
C GLY A 154 -13.61 20.10 6.70
N GLU A 155 -14.66 19.45 6.14
CA GLU A 155 -14.73 18.00 6.02
C GLU A 155 -13.63 17.40 5.14
N LYS A 156 -13.12 18.16 4.17
CA LYS A 156 -12.07 17.67 3.27
C LYS A 156 -10.78 17.39 4.01
N ASP A 157 -10.47 18.20 5.02
CA ASP A 157 -9.17 18.22 5.69
C ASP A 157 -9.26 17.62 7.11
N ASN A 158 -10.24 18.05 7.93
CA ASN A 158 -10.36 17.63 9.33
C ASN A 158 -11.56 16.73 9.64
N PHE A 159 -12.02 15.91 8.69
CA PHE A 159 -12.97 14.81 8.94
C PHE A 159 -12.47 13.52 8.29
N TRP A 160 -11.91 12.65 9.09
CA TRP A 160 -11.33 11.40 8.61
C TRP A 160 -12.38 10.30 8.45
N ALA A 161 -12.25 9.51 7.39
CA ALA A 161 -13.06 8.31 7.14
C ALA A 161 -12.18 7.20 6.56
N MET A 162 -12.35 5.99 7.06
CA MET A 162 -11.60 4.81 6.61
C MET A 162 -11.81 4.52 5.11
N GLY A 163 -13.05 4.68 4.66
CA GLY A 163 -13.47 4.45 3.27
C GLY A 163 -14.78 5.19 2.99
N ASP A 164 -15.50 4.72 1.97
CA ASP A 164 -16.85 5.24 1.67
C ASP A 164 -17.85 4.84 2.76
N THR A 165 -17.58 3.73 3.44
CA THR A 165 -18.32 3.26 4.61
C THR A 165 -17.35 2.94 5.75
N GLY A 166 -17.85 2.83 6.97
CA GLY A 166 -17.09 2.44 8.15
C GLY A 166 -16.88 3.56 9.17
N PRO A 167 -16.01 3.33 10.18
CA PRO A 167 -15.74 4.29 11.24
C PRO A 167 -15.19 5.60 10.70
N CYS A 168 -15.68 6.71 11.27
CA CYS A 168 -15.25 8.06 10.87
C CYS A 168 -15.52 9.06 12.00
N GLY A 169 -14.92 10.25 11.88
CA GLY A 169 -15.14 11.33 12.83
C GLY A 169 -14.28 12.56 12.55
N PRO A 170 -14.56 13.67 13.25
CA PRO A 170 -13.71 14.86 13.18
C PRO A 170 -12.30 14.54 13.67
N CYS A 171 -11.33 15.26 13.16
CA CYS A 171 -9.95 15.09 13.59
C CYS A 171 -9.27 16.41 13.86
N SER A 172 -8.17 16.34 14.59
CA SER A 172 -7.23 17.41 14.84
C SER A 172 -5.85 16.99 14.40
N GLU A 173 -5.19 17.80 13.59
CA GLU A 173 -3.88 17.49 13.07
C GLU A 173 -2.81 18.39 13.66
N ILE A 174 -1.61 17.85 13.80
CA ILE A 174 -0.43 18.56 14.27
C ILE A 174 0.54 18.69 13.12
N PHE A 175 0.92 19.91 12.78
CA PHE A 175 1.87 20.25 11.73
C PHE A 175 3.17 20.75 12.32
N PHE A 176 4.27 20.52 11.62
CA PHE A 176 5.58 21.05 11.95
C PHE A 176 6.01 22.09 10.91
N ASP A 177 6.46 23.29 11.38
CA ASP A 177 7.03 24.35 10.55
C ASP A 177 8.53 24.12 10.35
N HIS A 178 8.93 23.67 9.16
CA HIS A 178 10.32 23.46 8.79
C HIS A 178 11.14 24.76 8.70
N GLY A 179 10.48 25.91 8.54
CA GLY A 179 11.12 27.22 8.48
C GLY A 179 10.87 27.95 7.16
N SER A 180 11.21 29.25 7.16
CA SER A 180 10.93 30.15 6.03
C SER A 180 11.79 29.92 4.79
N GLU A 181 12.76 29.01 4.85
CA GLU A 181 13.54 28.55 3.72
C GLU A 181 12.77 27.61 2.78
N TYR A 182 11.63 27.10 3.22
CA TYR A 182 10.73 26.25 2.44
C TYR A 182 9.46 27.00 2.05
N GLU A 183 8.92 26.69 0.87
CA GLU A 183 7.67 27.28 0.39
C GLU A 183 6.46 26.70 1.13
N GLY A 184 5.46 27.53 1.38
CA GLY A 184 4.19 27.16 2.01
C GLY A 184 3.74 28.17 3.05
N THR A 185 2.43 28.27 3.20
CA THR A 185 1.71 29.08 4.19
C THR A 185 1.21 28.20 5.33
N PRO A 186 0.80 28.78 6.47
CA PRO A 186 0.15 28.02 7.54
C PRO A 186 -1.04 27.21 7.06
N PRO A 187 -1.36 26.07 7.72
CA PRO A 187 -2.48 25.23 7.34
C PRO A 187 -3.80 26.02 7.25
N GLY A 188 -4.54 25.84 6.15
CA GLY A 188 -5.81 26.52 5.88
C GLY A 188 -5.70 27.89 5.22
N GLU A 189 -4.51 28.36 4.90
CA GLU A 189 -4.28 29.56 4.08
C GLU A 189 -3.99 29.17 2.61
N ASP A 190 -4.25 30.10 1.68
CA ASP A 190 -3.91 29.89 0.28
C ASP A 190 -2.41 29.63 0.12
N GLY A 191 -2.04 28.46 -0.45
CA GLY A 191 -0.64 28.06 -0.61
C GLY A 191 -0.12 27.11 0.46
N ASP A 192 -0.96 26.52 1.28
CA ASP A 192 -0.61 25.55 2.33
C ASP A 192 -0.16 24.17 1.80
N GLU A 193 -0.24 23.93 0.50
CA GLU A 193 0.22 22.69 -0.15
C GLU A 193 1.77 22.55 -0.21
N GLY A 194 2.52 23.58 0.20
CA GLY A 194 3.99 23.59 0.19
C GLY A 194 4.65 22.60 1.16
N ASP A 195 5.98 22.59 1.16
CA ASP A 195 6.79 21.68 1.98
C ASP A 195 7.26 22.31 3.31
N ARG A 196 6.77 23.50 3.65
CA ARG A 196 7.10 24.18 4.90
C ARG A 196 6.35 23.62 6.10
N TYR A 197 5.02 23.51 6.00
CA TYR A 197 4.17 23.01 7.07
C TYR A 197 3.76 21.59 6.76
N ILE A 198 4.33 20.63 7.47
CA ILE A 198 4.07 19.20 7.22
C ILE A 198 3.26 18.62 8.36
N GLU A 199 2.10 18.03 8.03
CA GLU A 199 1.32 17.21 8.97
C GLU A 199 2.19 16.07 9.47
N ILE A 200 2.41 16.00 10.78
CA ILE A 200 3.20 14.94 11.44
C ILE A 200 2.32 13.95 12.19
N TRP A 201 1.15 14.38 12.69
CA TRP A 201 0.25 13.54 13.48
C TRP A 201 -1.21 13.91 13.26
N ASN A 202 -2.07 12.94 13.01
CA ASN A 202 -3.52 13.09 12.94
C ASN A 202 -4.18 12.40 14.14
N LEU A 203 -5.02 13.12 14.89
CA LEU A 203 -5.79 12.65 16.04
C LEU A 203 -7.26 12.56 15.62
N VAL A 204 -7.75 11.35 15.37
CA VAL A 204 -9.13 11.13 14.92
C VAL A 204 -10.03 10.78 16.09
N PHE A 205 -11.11 11.54 16.24
CA PHE A 205 -12.13 11.34 17.26
C PHE A 205 -13.28 10.54 16.67
N MET A 206 -13.15 9.21 16.70
CA MET A 206 -14.10 8.28 16.14
C MET A 206 -15.44 8.35 16.87
N GLN A 207 -16.44 8.91 16.20
CA GLN A 207 -17.79 9.11 16.75
C GLN A 207 -18.86 8.43 15.95
N PHE A 208 -18.62 8.17 14.65
CA PHE A 208 -19.64 7.73 13.72
C PHE A 208 -19.19 6.50 12.93
N ASN A 209 -20.20 5.75 12.47
CA ASN A 209 -20.10 4.76 11.40
C ASN A 209 -20.89 5.28 10.20
N ARG A 210 -20.22 5.46 9.07
CA ARG A 210 -20.86 5.85 7.80
C ARG A 210 -21.39 4.60 7.11
N ASP A 211 -22.69 4.55 6.82
CA ASP A 211 -23.30 3.45 6.08
C ASP A 211 -23.22 3.65 4.55
N SER A 212 -23.76 2.68 3.79
CA SER A 212 -23.77 2.71 2.33
C SER A 212 -24.55 3.88 1.71
N ASP A 213 -25.49 4.45 2.47
CA ASP A 213 -26.29 5.60 2.05
C ASP A 213 -25.61 6.93 2.42
N GLY A 214 -24.40 6.87 3.00
CA GLY A 214 -23.62 8.03 3.45
C GLY A 214 -24.08 8.60 4.79
N LYS A 215 -25.04 7.99 5.48
CA LYS A 215 -25.54 8.45 6.75
C LYS A 215 -24.56 8.13 7.88
N LEU A 216 -24.36 9.11 8.76
CA LEU A 216 -23.53 8.98 9.96
C LEU A 216 -24.36 8.44 11.12
N ASN A 217 -24.08 7.22 11.54
CA ASN A 217 -24.70 6.59 12.70
C ASN A 217 -23.70 6.63 13.87
N PRO A 218 -24.12 7.00 15.09
CA PRO A 218 -23.21 7.03 16.24
C PRO A 218 -22.55 5.66 16.47
N LEU A 219 -21.26 5.65 16.81
CA LEU A 219 -20.57 4.46 17.29
C LEU A 219 -21.10 4.07 18.69
N PRO A 220 -20.98 2.80 19.08
CA PRO A 220 -21.41 2.34 20.42
C PRO A 220 -20.71 3.10 21.56
N ARG A 221 -19.46 3.51 21.32
CA ARG A 221 -18.66 4.35 22.25
C ARG A 221 -17.79 5.30 21.44
N PRO A 222 -17.69 6.59 21.85
CA PRO A 222 -16.67 7.47 21.32
C PRO A 222 -15.29 6.89 21.56
N SER A 223 -14.47 6.85 20.54
CA SER A 223 -13.19 6.18 20.54
C SER A 223 -12.10 7.07 19.92
N VAL A 224 -10.85 6.75 20.13
CA VAL A 224 -9.71 7.48 19.56
C VAL A 224 -8.90 6.59 18.66
N ASP A 225 -8.59 7.10 17.48
CA ASP A 225 -7.61 6.58 16.55
C ASP A 225 -6.60 7.67 16.25
N THR A 226 -5.32 7.40 16.31
CA THR A 226 -4.31 8.35 15.91
C THR A 226 -3.32 7.76 14.92
N GLY A 227 -2.76 8.62 14.07
CA GLY A 227 -1.76 8.20 13.10
C GLY A 227 -0.65 9.23 12.95
N MET A 228 0.57 8.88 13.39
CA MET A 228 1.79 9.63 13.17
C MET A 228 2.68 8.89 12.19
N GLY A 229 3.00 9.52 11.04
CA GLY A 229 3.90 8.91 10.05
C GLY A 229 5.32 8.82 10.58
N LEU A 230 5.87 7.59 10.72
CA LEU A 230 7.23 7.41 11.23
C LEU A 230 8.26 8.12 10.34
N GLU A 231 8.10 8.08 9.04
CA GLU A 231 8.99 8.73 8.07
C GLU A 231 8.98 10.26 8.26
N ARG A 232 7.80 10.86 8.47
CA ARG A 232 7.64 12.30 8.68
C ARG A 232 8.27 12.75 9.99
N ILE A 233 7.95 12.09 11.09
CA ILE A 233 8.54 12.45 12.39
C ILE A 233 10.05 12.16 12.44
N ALA A 234 10.54 11.15 11.71
CA ALA A 234 11.97 10.90 11.58
C ALA A 234 12.67 12.05 10.85
N ALA A 235 12.07 12.62 9.80
CA ALA A 235 12.62 13.78 9.11
C ALA A 235 12.75 14.99 10.06
N VAL A 236 11.70 15.30 10.82
CA VAL A 236 11.72 16.36 11.84
C VAL A 236 12.84 16.14 12.86
N MET A 237 12.93 14.92 13.41
CA MET A 237 13.90 14.58 14.46
C MET A 237 15.35 14.49 13.95
N GLN A 238 15.56 14.37 12.65
CA GLN A 238 16.87 14.37 12.01
C GLN A 238 17.23 15.71 11.39
N GLY A 239 16.31 16.70 11.47
CA GLY A 239 16.53 18.06 10.99
C GLY A 239 16.63 18.13 9.46
N VAL A 240 15.90 17.27 8.75
CA VAL A 240 15.80 17.25 7.29
C VAL A 240 14.34 17.50 6.87
N ASN A 241 14.15 18.06 5.66
CA ASN A 241 12.80 18.29 5.14
C ASN A 241 12.27 17.08 4.35
N SER A 242 13.16 16.36 3.70
CA SER A 242 12.79 15.20 2.89
C SER A 242 12.83 13.91 3.72
N ASN A 243 11.79 13.12 3.66
CA ASN A 243 11.78 11.77 4.22
C ASN A 243 12.89 10.89 3.60
N TYR A 244 13.27 11.16 2.35
CA TYR A 244 14.32 10.43 1.63
C TYR A 244 15.73 10.70 2.16
N ASP A 245 15.92 11.75 2.95
CA ASP A 245 17.20 12.07 3.59
C ASP A 245 17.34 11.46 5.00
N THR A 246 16.27 10.82 5.50
CA THR A 246 16.29 10.11 6.78
C THR A 246 17.11 8.83 6.73
N ASP A 247 17.45 8.30 7.90
CA ASP A 247 18.12 7.00 8.04
C ASP A 247 17.33 5.83 7.45
N LEU A 248 16.01 5.93 7.36
CA LEU A 248 15.15 4.90 6.74
C LEU A 248 15.33 4.78 5.21
N LEU A 249 15.56 5.88 4.52
CA LEU A 249 15.50 5.93 3.06
C LEU A 249 16.81 6.34 2.40
N SER A 250 17.65 7.18 3.07
CA SER A 250 18.85 7.74 2.45
C SER A 250 19.85 6.67 1.98
N ASN A 251 19.98 5.57 2.70
CA ASN A 251 20.85 4.47 2.30
C ASN A 251 20.31 3.70 1.10
N LEU A 252 18.99 3.57 0.96
CA LEU A 252 18.36 2.99 -0.23
C LEU A 252 18.56 3.88 -1.46
N VAL A 253 18.37 5.21 -1.31
CA VAL A 253 18.66 6.21 -2.35
C VAL A 253 20.12 6.14 -2.78
N LYS A 254 21.07 6.14 -1.83
CA LYS A 254 22.50 6.01 -2.10
C LYS A 254 22.86 4.69 -2.79
N SER A 255 22.26 3.59 -2.34
CA SER A 255 22.48 2.27 -2.94
C SER A 255 21.96 2.20 -4.37
N SER A 256 20.80 2.79 -4.66
CA SER A 256 20.26 2.94 -6.01
C SER A 256 21.20 3.78 -6.88
N ASN A 257 21.70 4.92 -6.37
CA ASN A 257 22.61 5.78 -7.09
C ASN A 257 23.96 5.09 -7.41
N ASN A 258 24.49 4.31 -6.45
CA ASN A 258 25.72 3.55 -6.66
C ASN A 258 25.58 2.46 -7.74
N LEU A 259 24.40 1.84 -7.81
CA LEU A 259 24.11 0.80 -8.81
C LEU A 259 23.94 1.38 -10.23
N LEU A 260 23.25 2.50 -10.36
CA LEU A 260 22.79 3.01 -11.66
C LEU A 260 23.59 4.22 -12.18
N LYS A 261 24.34 4.91 -11.31
CA LYS A 261 25.34 5.95 -11.63
C LYS A 261 24.86 7.15 -12.47
N VAL A 262 23.56 7.30 -12.69
CA VAL A 262 22.95 8.46 -13.36
C VAL A 262 22.23 9.28 -12.31
N ASN A 263 22.49 10.57 -12.26
CA ASN A 263 21.91 11.45 -11.25
C ASN A 263 20.53 11.97 -11.71
N ASP A 264 19.47 11.30 -11.28
CA ASP A 264 18.09 11.77 -11.37
C ASP A 264 17.41 11.50 -10.02
N ALA A 265 17.29 12.54 -9.19
CA ALA A 265 16.81 12.45 -7.83
C ALA A 265 15.42 11.81 -7.74
N ILE A 266 14.50 12.17 -8.63
CA ILE A 266 13.13 11.62 -8.69
C ILE A 266 13.18 10.10 -8.86
N SER A 267 13.94 9.62 -9.85
CA SER A 267 14.02 8.18 -10.13
C SER A 267 14.61 7.39 -8.96
N HIS A 268 15.63 7.91 -8.29
CA HIS A 268 16.22 7.26 -7.12
C HIS A 268 15.27 7.23 -5.92
N LYS A 269 14.47 8.30 -5.69
CA LYS A 269 13.42 8.35 -4.67
C LYS A 269 12.34 7.30 -4.95
N VAL A 270 11.86 7.20 -6.19
CA VAL A 270 10.88 6.20 -6.60
C VAL A 270 11.40 4.77 -6.36
N ILE A 271 12.64 4.49 -6.76
CA ILE A 271 13.24 3.17 -6.56
C ILE A 271 13.37 2.83 -5.06
N ALA A 272 13.79 3.80 -4.23
CA ALA A 272 13.96 3.62 -2.78
C ALA A 272 12.62 3.39 -2.06
N ASP A 273 11.56 4.09 -2.45
CA ASP A 273 10.21 3.85 -1.94
C ASP A 273 9.69 2.48 -2.37
N HIS A 274 9.76 2.21 -3.66
CA HIS A 274 9.12 1.02 -4.25
C HIS A 274 9.79 -0.29 -3.83
N ILE A 275 11.09 -0.31 -3.55
CA ILE A 275 11.73 -1.53 -3.02
C ILE A 275 11.15 -1.90 -1.65
N ARG A 276 10.82 -0.92 -0.79
CA ARG A 276 10.16 -1.18 0.50
C ARG A 276 8.81 -1.84 0.28
N SER A 277 7.96 -1.23 -0.53
CA SER A 277 6.62 -1.75 -0.83
C SER A 277 6.66 -3.16 -1.42
N VAL A 278 7.50 -3.38 -2.42
CA VAL A 278 7.65 -4.67 -3.10
C VAL A 278 8.10 -5.76 -2.12
N VAL A 279 9.11 -5.47 -1.31
CA VAL A 279 9.67 -6.44 -0.35
C VAL A 279 8.63 -6.81 0.72
N PHE A 280 7.93 -5.83 1.29
CA PHE A 280 6.92 -6.10 2.31
C PHE A 280 5.69 -6.82 1.74
N LEU A 281 5.25 -6.51 0.53
CA LEU A 281 4.16 -7.24 -0.13
C LEU A 281 4.56 -8.70 -0.46
N LEU A 282 5.80 -8.94 -0.91
CA LEU A 282 6.32 -10.30 -1.11
C LEU A 282 6.46 -11.06 0.21
N LEU A 283 6.84 -10.37 1.30
CA LEU A 283 6.90 -10.96 2.64
C LEU A 283 5.54 -11.46 3.13
N GLU A 284 4.44 -10.78 2.74
CA GLU A 284 3.06 -11.22 2.97
C GLU A 284 2.60 -12.36 2.03
N GLY A 285 3.48 -12.87 1.17
CA GLY A 285 3.18 -13.95 0.25
C GLY A 285 2.48 -13.52 -1.04
N ILE A 286 2.34 -12.22 -1.30
CA ILE A 286 1.74 -11.73 -2.54
C ILE A 286 2.75 -11.87 -3.68
N LEU A 287 2.36 -12.53 -4.76
CA LEU A 287 3.17 -12.65 -5.97
C LEU A 287 2.65 -11.72 -7.08
N PRO A 288 3.54 -11.22 -7.98
CA PRO A 288 3.12 -10.42 -9.13
C PRO A 288 2.11 -11.16 -10.01
N SER A 289 0.93 -10.58 -10.23
CA SER A 289 -0.14 -11.16 -11.05
C SER A 289 -0.80 -10.12 -11.96
N ASN A 290 -1.80 -10.52 -12.74
CA ASN A 290 -2.55 -9.62 -13.63
C ASN A 290 -3.76 -8.97 -12.94
N GLU A 291 -4.14 -9.42 -11.75
CA GLU A 291 -5.34 -9.00 -11.06
C GLU A 291 -5.11 -8.80 -9.55
N GLY A 292 -6.01 -8.06 -8.92
CA GLY A 292 -6.06 -7.90 -7.48
C GLY A 292 -4.76 -7.33 -6.87
N ARG A 293 -4.39 -7.83 -5.70
CA ARG A 293 -3.22 -7.38 -4.93
C ARG A 293 -1.91 -7.60 -5.67
N GLY A 294 -1.79 -8.74 -6.38
CA GLY A 294 -0.59 -9.05 -7.17
C GLY A 294 -0.40 -8.13 -8.37
N TYR A 295 -1.48 -7.58 -8.94
CA TYR A 295 -1.40 -6.54 -9.96
C TYR A 295 -0.80 -5.25 -9.40
N VAL A 296 -1.22 -4.82 -8.21
CA VAL A 296 -0.65 -3.62 -7.56
C VAL A 296 0.84 -3.81 -7.28
N LEU A 297 1.24 -4.96 -6.74
CA LEU A 297 2.65 -5.31 -6.54
C LEU A 297 3.44 -5.22 -7.86
N ARG A 298 2.92 -5.85 -8.93
CA ARG A 298 3.53 -5.81 -10.26
C ARG A 298 3.66 -4.39 -10.80
N ARG A 299 2.64 -3.56 -10.62
CA ARG A 299 2.61 -2.16 -11.02
C ARG A 299 3.72 -1.35 -10.34
N ILE A 300 3.86 -1.47 -9.01
CA ILE A 300 4.90 -0.80 -8.23
C ILE A 300 6.29 -1.25 -8.69
N LEU A 301 6.51 -2.55 -8.83
CA LEU A 301 7.79 -3.09 -9.27
C LEU A 301 8.16 -2.62 -10.68
N ARG A 302 7.23 -2.66 -11.64
CA ARG A 302 7.46 -2.22 -13.02
C ARG A 302 7.71 -0.71 -13.11
N ARG A 303 7.06 0.08 -12.27
CA ARG A 303 7.35 1.52 -12.18
C ARG A 303 8.80 1.77 -11.74
N ALA A 304 9.28 1.07 -10.71
CA ALA A 304 10.68 1.16 -10.28
C ALA A 304 11.65 0.70 -11.36
N VAL A 305 11.35 -0.40 -12.06
CA VAL A 305 12.19 -0.92 -13.17
C VAL A 305 12.26 0.07 -14.33
N ARG A 306 11.16 0.76 -14.65
CA ARG A 306 11.15 1.80 -15.68
C ARG A 306 12.03 2.99 -15.28
N HIS A 307 11.97 3.42 -14.01
CA HIS A 307 12.88 4.47 -13.52
C HIS A 307 14.34 4.03 -13.58
N GLY A 308 14.64 2.77 -13.24
CA GLY A 308 15.97 2.20 -13.44
C GLY A 308 16.40 2.17 -14.90
N TYR A 309 15.51 1.84 -15.83
CA TYR A 309 15.78 1.90 -17.26
C TYR A 309 16.12 3.34 -17.73
N LYS A 310 15.39 4.35 -17.24
CA LYS A 310 15.67 5.76 -17.45
C LYS A 310 17.09 6.13 -16.95
N LEU A 311 17.51 5.55 -15.82
CA LEU A 311 18.85 5.69 -15.24
C LEU A 311 19.92 4.82 -15.93
N GLY A 312 19.61 4.18 -17.05
CA GLY A 312 20.56 3.40 -17.84
C GLY A 312 20.63 1.91 -17.50
N ALA A 313 19.80 1.38 -16.61
CA ALA A 313 19.72 -0.06 -16.40
C ALA A 313 19.25 -0.78 -17.66
N ARG A 314 19.89 -1.90 -17.99
CA ARG A 314 19.53 -2.78 -19.13
C ARG A 314 19.40 -4.26 -18.68
N SER A 315 19.42 -4.49 -17.38
CA SER A 315 19.29 -5.80 -16.75
C SER A 315 18.74 -5.65 -15.35
N PRO A 316 18.21 -6.71 -14.72
CA PRO A 316 17.67 -6.70 -13.35
C PRO A 316 18.65 -6.11 -12.33
N PHE A 317 18.14 -5.21 -11.50
CA PHE A 317 18.91 -4.48 -10.48
C PHE A 317 18.20 -4.34 -9.13
N MET A 318 16.84 -4.32 -9.10
CA MET A 318 16.05 -4.11 -7.89
C MET A 318 16.33 -5.17 -6.82
N SER A 319 16.49 -6.42 -7.23
CA SER A 319 16.82 -7.52 -6.30
C SER A 319 18.10 -7.27 -5.51
N LYS A 320 19.05 -6.48 -6.02
CA LYS A 320 20.29 -6.12 -5.34
C LYS A 320 20.10 -5.11 -4.20
N LEU A 321 18.96 -4.41 -4.18
CA LEU A 321 18.62 -3.45 -3.11
C LEU A 321 18.02 -4.12 -1.88
N VAL A 322 17.57 -5.38 -1.99
CA VAL A 322 16.97 -6.13 -0.87
C VAL A 322 17.94 -6.23 0.30
N ASP A 323 19.22 -6.47 0.05
CA ASP A 323 20.24 -6.54 1.11
C ASP A 323 20.35 -5.23 1.92
N CYS A 324 20.29 -4.08 1.24
CA CYS A 324 20.28 -2.78 1.89
C CYS A 324 19.02 -2.62 2.77
N LEU A 325 17.85 -2.95 2.26
CA LEU A 325 16.60 -2.87 3.01
C LEU A 325 16.60 -3.77 4.25
N VAL A 326 17.10 -5.00 4.11
CA VAL A 326 17.24 -5.93 5.27
C VAL A 326 18.15 -5.35 6.36
N LYS A 327 19.20 -4.64 5.98
CA LYS A 327 20.10 -3.97 6.96
C LYS A 327 19.40 -2.81 7.67
N GLU A 328 18.59 -2.02 6.96
CA GLU A 328 17.92 -0.85 7.53
C GLU A 328 16.71 -1.23 8.41
N MET A 329 15.91 -2.20 7.98
CA MET A 329 14.64 -2.53 8.62
C MET A 329 14.62 -3.88 9.35
N GLY A 330 15.67 -4.70 9.22
CA GLY A 330 15.70 -6.05 9.76
C GLY A 330 15.70 -6.13 11.28
N GLU A 331 16.12 -5.09 12.01
CA GLU A 331 15.99 -5.01 13.47
C GLU A 331 14.52 -4.99 13.90
N ALA A 332 13.70 -4.19 13.23
CA ALA A 332 12.26 -4.11 13.50
C ALA A 332 11.47 -5.28 12.90
N TYR A 333 11.95 -5.82 11.76
CA TYR A 333 11.28 -6.87 10.99
C TYR A 333 12.23 -8.04 10.70
N PRO A 334 12.56 -8.90 11.70
CA PRO A 334 13.54 -9.97 11.55
C PRO A 334 13.21 -11.00 10.44
N GLN A 335 11.92 -11.17 10.10
CA GLN A 335 11.46 -12.04 9.04
C GLN A 335 11.98 -11.65 7.65
N LEU A 336 12.40 -10.39 7.45
CA LEU A 336 13.03 -9.94 6.21
C LEU A 336 14.30 -10.70 5.90
N ALA A 337 15.15 -10.93 6.92
CA ALA A 337 16.38 -11.69 6.74
C ALA A 337 16.12 -13.17 6.41
N GLN A 338 15.07 -13.76 6.98
CA GLN A 338 14.70 -15.16 6.74
C GLN A 338 14.17 -15.38 5.33
N SER A 339 13.40 -14.42 4.79
CA SER A 339 12.76 -14.52 3.48
C SER A 339 13.59 -13.88 2.35
N LYS A 340 14.76 -13.31 2.66
CA LYS A 340 15.58 -12.51 1.73
C LYS A 340 15.75 -13.18 0.37
N LYS A 341 16.20 -14.43 0.36
CA LYS A 341 16.50 -15.15 -0.91
C LYS A 341 15.26 -15.34 -1.77
N LEU A 342 14.15 -15.70 -1.17
CA LEU A 342 12.87 -15.91 -1.88
C LEU A 342 12.38 -14.59 -2.49
N ILE A 343 12.51 -13.49 -1.75
CA ILE A 343 12.15 -12.15 -2.21
C ILE A 343 13.05 -11.70 -3.37
N GLU A 344 14.38 -11.88 -3.25
CA GLU A 344 15.34 -11.56 -4.31
C GLU A 344 15.02 -12.32 -5.61
N ASP A 345 14.71 -13.61 -5.51
CA ASP A 345 14.40 -14.46 -6.67
C ASP A 345 13.07 -14.04 -7.34
N ALA A 346 12.03 -13.73 -6.55
CA ALA A 346 10.75 -13.24 -7.06
C ALA A 346 10.89 -11.91 -7.80
N ILE A 347 11.59 -10.94 -7.20
CA ILE A 347 11.88 -9.64 -7.84
C ILE A 347 12.65 -9.85 -9.13
N HIS A 348 13.74 -10.62 -9.09
CA HIS A 348 14.60 -10.86 -10.25
C HIS A 348 13.84 -11.47 -11.43
N GLN A 349 12.94 -12.39 -11.17
CA GLN A 349 12.14 -13.04 -12.21
C GLN A 349 11.17 -12.07 -12.88
N GLU A 350 10.45 -11.24 -12.11
CA GLU A 350 9.52 -10.28 -12.69
C GLU A 350 10.27 -9.15 -13.42
N GLU A 351 11.41 -8.68 -12.90
CA GLU A 351 12.29 -7.74 -13.60
C GLU A 351 12.74 -8.30 -14.96
N LYS A 352 13.23 -9.54 -14.98
CA LYS A 352 13.69 -10.19 -16.22
C LYS A 352 12.59 -10.27 -17.26
N LYS A 353 11.38 -10.65 -16.85
CA LYS A 353 10.21 -10.70 -17.74
C LYS A 353 9.91 -9.31 -18.31
N PHE A 354 9.92 -8.28 -17.47
CA PHE A 354 9.56 -6.93 -17.89
C PHE A 354 10.63 -6.29 -18.77
N PHE A 355 11.92 -6.47 -18.46
CA PHE A 355 13.00 -5.96 -19.31
C PHE A 355 12.92 -6.49 -20.75
N SER A 356 12.46 -7.71 -20.96
CA SER A 356 12.31 -8.30 -22.30
C SER A 356 11.31 -7.59 -23.21
N THR A 357 10.35 -6.84 -22.61
CA THR A 357 9.29 -6.13 -23.33
C THR A 357 9.39 -4.60 -23.21
N LEU A 358 10.12 -4.12 -22.20
CA LEU A 358 10.16 -2.71 -21.83
C LEU A 358 10.71 -1.81 -22.96
N GLU A 359 11.84 -2.18 -23.56
CA GLU A 359 12.48 -1.39 -24.62
C GLU A 359 11.57 -1.28 -25.85
N THR A 360 10.96 -2.38 -26.24
CA THR A 360 10.02 -2.41 -27.37
C THR A 360 8.79 -1.55 -27.08
N GLY A 361 8.21 -1.65 -25.90
CA GLY A 361 7.05 -0.86 -25.50
C GLY A 361 7.34 0.65 -25.46
N ILE A 362 8.49 1.06 -24.92
CA ILE A 362 8.93 2.47 -24.94
C ILE A 362 9.16 2.95 -26.37
N SER A 363 9.78 2.14 -27.23
CA SER A 363 10.01 2.49 -28.64
C SER A 363 8.71 2.71 -29.39
N ILE A 364 7.71 1.85 -29.18
CA ILE A 364 6.38 2.00 -29.79
C ILE A 364 5.72 3.28 -29.29
N LEU A 365 5.68 3.49 -27.97
CA LEU A 365 5.06 4.68 -27.38
C LEU A 365 5.69 5.97 -27.94
N ASN A 366 7.03 6.05 -27.98
CA ASN A 366 7.75 7.20 -28.49
C ASN A 366 7.45 7.45 -29.99
N LYS A 367 7.34 6.40 -30.80
CA LYS A 367 7.02 6.54 -32.22
C LYS A 367 5.58 7.07 -32.40
N GLU A 368 4.63 6.46 -31.72
CA GLU A 368 3.21 6.82 -31.84
C GLU A 368 2.95 8.26 -31.33
N ILE A 369 3.62 8.68 -30.23
CA ILE A 369 3.51 10.06 -29.72
C ILE A 369 3.93 11.10 -30.77
N LEU A 370 4.96 10.82 -31.60
CA LEU A 370 5.42 11.73 -32.65
C LEU A 370 4.38 11.89 -33.78
N GLU A 371 3.49 10.93 -33.97
CA GLU A 371 2.46 10.95 -35.00
C GLU A 371 1.13 11.58 -34.51
N LEU A 372 1.01 11.87 -33.19
CA LEU A 372 -0.20 12.46 -32.62
C LEU A 372 -0.29 13.96 -32.89
N ASN A 373 -1.46 14.40 -33.40
CA ASN A 373 -1.77 15.81 -33.62
C ASN A 373 -2.28 16.53 -32.36
N ASN A 374 -2.59 15.81 -31.32
CA ASN A 374 -3.05 16.31 -30.03
C ASN A 374 -2.21 15.72 -28.90
N LYS A 375 -2.29 16.32 -27.70
CA LYS A 375 -1.54 15.85 -26.53
C LYS A 375 -2.27 14.76 -25.74
N LEU A 376 -3.00 13.88 -26.44
CA LEU A 376 -3.77 12.79 -25.84
C LEU A 376 -3.37 11.46 -26.49
N ILE A 377 -2.80 10.55 -25.69
CA ILE A 377 -2.49 9.18 -26.10
C ILE A 377 -3.80 8.39 -26.16
N PRO A 378 -4.15 7.77 -27.31
CA PRO A 378 -5.39 7.02 -27.44
C PRO A 378 -5.45 5.81 -26.49
N GLY A 379 -6.66 5.51 -26.00
CA GLY A 379 -6.89 4.41 -25.07
C GLY A 379 -6.59 3.03 -25.65
N ASP A 380 -6.75 2.82 -26.95
CA ASP A 380 -6.41 1.58 -27.66
C ASP A 380 -4.88 1.37 -27.72
N LEU A 381 -4.09 2.42 -27.90
CA LEU A 381 -2.63 2.36 -27.83
C LEU A 381 -2.19 2.01 -26.39
N ALA A 382 -2.75 2.69 -25.38
CA ALA A 382 -2.48 2.39 -23.98
C ALA A 382 -2.85 0.94 -23.64
N PHE A 383 -3.99 0.44 -24.16
CA PHE A 383 -4.41 -0.95 -24.01
C PHE A 383 -3.43 -1.93 -24.69
N LYS A 384 -2.99 -1.65 -25.90
CA LYS A 384 -1.98 -2.47 -26.60
C LYS A 384 -0.68 -2.56 -25.83
N LEU A 385 -0.21 -1.45 -25.25
CA LEU A 385 0.97 -1.43 -24.39
C LEU A 385 0.75 -2.27 -23.12
N HIS A 386 -0.43 -2.21 -22.53
CA HIS A 386 -0.80 -2.99 -21.35
C HIS A 386 -0.87 -4.49 -21.66
N ASP A 387 -1.67 -4.89 -22.65
CA ASP A 387 -1.97 -6.30 -22.97
C ASP A 387 -0.76 -7.04 -23.55
N THR A 388 -0.07 -6.42 -24.49
CA THR A 388 1.01 -7.08 -25.26
C THR A 388 2.38 -6.91 -24.60
N TYR A 389 2.69 -5.72 -24.06
CA TYR A 389 4.01 -5.38 -23.54
C TYR A 389 4.06 -5.30 -22.00
N GLY A 390 2.91 -5.49 -21.36
CA GLY A 390 2.82 -5.50 -19.92
C GLY A 390 3.08 -4.16 -19.25
N PHE A 391 2.77 -3.05 -19.96
CA PHE A 391 2.81 -1.70 -19.39
C PHE A 391 1.54 -1.44 -18.58
N PRO A 392 1.58 -1.33 -17.26
CA PRO A 392 0.45 -0.79 -16.53
C PRO A 392 0.05 0.59 -17.06
N ILE A 393 -1.23 0.92 -17.04
CA ILE A 393 -1.71 2.22 -17.57
C ILE A 393 -1.02 3.40 -16.89
N ASP A 394 -0.81 3.32 -15.58
CA ASP A 394 -0.10 4.36 -14.80
C ASP A 394 1.32 4.58 -15.32
N LEU A 395 2.01 3.51 -15.74
CA LEU A 395 3.35 3.62 -16.32
C LEU A 395 3.31 4.36 -17.67
N THR A 396 2.30 4.08 -18.50
CA THR A 396 2.06 4.82 -19.75
C THR A 396 1.73 6.28 -19.44
N ALA A 397 0.91 6.55 -18.42
CA ALA A 397 0.56 7.89 -17.97
C ALA A 397 1.77 8.67 -17.41
N ASP A 398 2.64 8.02 -16.63
CA ASP A 398 3.88 8.64 -16.13
C ASP A 398 4.81 9.06 -17.28
N ILE A 399 5.00 8.18 -18.28
CA ILE A 399 5.81 8.51 -19.47
C ILE A 399 5.16 9.64 -20.26
N ALA A 400 3.85 9.58 -20.46
CA ALA A 400 3.07 10.60 -21.15
C ALA A 400 3.23 11.97 -20.49
N ARG A 401 3.08 12.04 -19.17
CA ARG A 401 3.18 13.25 -18.36
C ARG A 401 4.58 13.89 -18.50
N GLU A 402 5.66 13.10 -18.45
CA GLU A 402 7.03 13.58 -18.66
C GLU A 402 7.21 14.22 -20.05
N MET A 403 6.45 13.78 -21.05
CA MET A 403 6.49 14.30 -22.42
C MET A 403 5.43 15.39 -22.68
N GLY A 404 4.63 15.75 -21.68
CA GLY A 404 3.55 16.76 -21.78
C GLY A 404 2.29 16.25 -22.47
N PHE A 405 2.03 14.95 -22.41
CA PHE A 405 0.84 14.27 -22.93
C PHE A 405 -0.06 13.77 -21.78
N GLN A 406 -1.32 13.50 -22.11
CA GLN A 406 -2.29 12.81 -21.26
C GLN A 406 -2.66 11.46 -21.87
N VAL A 407 -3.30 10.57 -21.12
CA VAL A 407 -3.80 9.27 -21.61
C VAL A 407 -5.33 9.28 -21.59
N ASP A 408 -5.95 8.73 -22.63
CA ASP A 408 -7.39 8.46 -22.68
C ASP A 408 -7.72 7.23 -21.82
N GLU A 409 -7.89 7.45 -20.51
CA GLU A 409 -8.19 6.39 -19.53
C GLU A 409 -9.58 5.78 -19.81
N VAL A 410 -10.55 6.57 -20.25
CA VAL A 410 -11.90 6.09 -20.57
C VAL A 410 -11.86 5.13 -21.77
N GLY A 411 -11.10 5.48 -22.79
CA GLY A 411 -10.86 4.61 -23.95
C GLY A 411 -10.12 3.32 -23.55
N PHE A 412 -9.13 3.41 -22.66
CA PHE A 412 -8.43 2.25 -22.13
C PHE A 412 -9.38 1.30 -21.37
N GLU A 413 -10.20 1.82 -20.44
CA GLU A 413 -11.17 1.02 -19.70
C GLU A 413 -12.18 0.32 -20.61
N ARG A 414 -12.62 1.00 -21.68
CA ARG A 414 -13.51 0.40 -22.69
C ARG A 414 -12.84 -0.80 -23.36
N CYS A 415 -11.55 -0.68 -23.76
CA CYS A 415 -10.80 -1.79 -24.34
C CYS A 415 -10.61 -2.94 -23.35
N MET A 416 -10.31 -2.64 -22.07
CA MET A 416 -10.21 -3.64 -21.00
C MET A 416 -11.52 -4.41 -20.82
N LYS A 417 -12.67 -3.71 -20.77
CA LYS A 417 -13.99 -4.35 -20.65
C LYS A 417 -14.27 -5.28 -21.83
N GLN A 418 -13.97 -4.82 -23.06
CA GLN A 418 -14.13 -5.65 -24.27
C GLN A 418 -13.26 -6.91 -24.20
N GLN A 419 -12.02 -6.80 -23.77
CA GLN A 419 -11.12 -7.95 -23.64
C GLN A 419 -11.63 -8.97 -22.61
N ILE A 420 -12.13 -8.48 -21.46
CA ILE A 420 -12.74 -9.34 -20.43
C ILE A 420 -13.98 -10.07 -21.00
N GLU A 421 -14.82 -9.40 -21.78
CA GLU A 421 -15.98 -10.01 -22.40
C GLU A 421 -15.59 -11.07 -23.45
N ILE A 422 -14.57 -10.79 -24.27
CA ILE A 422 -14.02 -11.75 -25.25
C ILE A 422 -13.44 -12.96 -24.53
N SER A 423 -12.67 -12.74 -23.45
CA SER A 423 -12.13 -13.83 -22.64
C SER A 423 -13.23 -14.68 -22.01
N LYS A 424 -14.27 -14.05 -21.44
CA LYS A 424 -15.45 -14.78 -20.91
C LYS A 424 -16.23 -15.55 -21.98
N GLN A 425 -16.26 -15.06 -23.22
CA GLN A 425 -16.92 -15.76 -24.34
C GLN A 425 -16.05 -16.91 -24.89
N GLY A 426 -14.70 -16.75 -24.83
CA GLY A 426 -13.75 -17.80 -25.21
C GLY A 426 -13.65 -18.94 -24.17
N GLU A 427 -13.83 -18.61 -22.91
CA GLU A 427 -13.83 -19.54 -21.77
C GLU A 427 -15.25 -19.98 -21.37
N LYS A 428 -16.00 -20.56 -22.30
CA LYS A 428 -16.92 -21.62 -21.87
C LYS A 428 -16.10 -22.87 -21.53
N PHE A 429 -15.26 -22.79 -20.50
CA PHE A 429 -15.03 -23.96 -19.68
C PHE A 429 -16.42 -24.31 -19.12
N GLN A 430 -17.05 -25.31 -19.73
CA GLN A 430 -18.10 -26.03 -19.06
C GLN A 430 -17.44 -26.49 -17.75
N THR A 431 -17.74 -25.81 -16.64
CA THR A 431 -17.70 -26.46 -15.34
C THR A 431 -18.51 -27.71 -15.55
N ALA A 432 -17.81 -28.82 -15.76
CA ALA A 432 -18.46 -30.09 -15.87
C ALA A 432 -19.24 -30.24 -14.56
N ASP A 433 -20.56 -30.33 -14.63
CA ASP A 433 -21.37 -30.79 -13.51
C ASP A 433 -20.95 -32.25 -13.24
N LEU A 434 -19.78 -32.39 -12.61
CA LEU A 434 -19.25 -33.68 -12.20
C LEU A 434 -19.97 -34.05 -10.91
N ASN A 435 -20.66 -35.17 -10.91
CA ASN A 435 -21.18 -35.71 -9.67
C ASN A 435 -20.01 -36.26 -8.84
N LEU A 436 -19.50 -35.46 -7.93
CA LEU A 436 -18.38 -35.78 -7.05
C LEU A 436 -18.82 -36.44 -5.72
N GLU A 437 -20.12 -36.73 -5.55
CA GLU A 437 -20.62 -37.40 -4.35
C GLU A 437 -19.93 -38.74 -4.14
N GLY A 438 -19.38 -38.92 -2.93
CA GLY A 438 -18.71 -40.17 -2.53
C GLY A 438 -17.23 -40.25 -2.86
N LEU A 439 -16.64 -39.24 -3.51
CA LEU A 439 -15.19 -39.18 -3.68
C LEU A 439 -14.51 -38.58 -2.44
N PRO A 440 -13.33 -39.09 -2.02
CA PRO A 440 -12.57 -38.49 -0.94
C PRO A 440 -12.05 -37.11 -1.35
N GLU A 441 -11.95 -36.21 -0.36
CA GLU A 441 -11.36 -34.87 -0.57
C GLU A 441 -9.89 -34.97 -1.00
N THR A 442 -9.52 -34.08 -1.93
CA THR A 442 -8.13 -33.91 -2.33
C THR A 442 -7.36 -33.14 -1.28
N ASN A 443 -6.25 -33.67 -0.79
CA ASN A 443 -5.41 -33.01 0.21
C ASN A 443 -4.39 -32.08 -0.47
N PHE A 444 -4.39 -30.78 -0.09
CA PHE A 444 -3.43 -29.81 -0.59
C PHE A 444 -2.11 -29.88 0.21
N ILE A 445 -1.00 -30.10 -0.49
CA ILE A 445 0.34 -30.23 0.12
C ILE A 445 1.35 -29.22 -0.44
N GLY A 446 0.88 -28.20 -1.17
CA GLY A 446 1.72 -27.23 -1.87
C GLY A 446 2.58 -26.34 -0.96
N TYR A 447 2.26 -26.27 0.34
CA TYR A 447 3.12 -25.59 1.32
C TYR A 447 4.38 -26.39 1.68
N GLU A 448 4.35 -27.72 1.49
CA GLU A 448 5.45 -28.61 1.87
C GLU A 448 6.26 -29.10 0.66
N LYS A 449 5.61 -29.30 -0.48
CA LYS A 449 6.20 -29.91 -1.68
C LYS A 449 5.65 -29.32 -2.96
N ASN A 450 6.53 -28.90 -3.87
CA ASN A 450 6.17 -28.38 -5.19
C ASN A 450 6.03 -29.48 -6.26
N ASN A 451 6.49 -30.70 -5.97
CA ASN A 451 6.47 -31.84 -6.88
C ASN A 451 6.00 -33.10 -6.16
N LEU A 452 5.20 -33.89 -6.85
CA LEU A 452 4.78 -35.23 -6.43
C LEU A 452 5.29 -36.27 -7.40
N ASN A 453 5.98 -37.30 -6.88
CA ASN A 453 6.39 -38.45 -7.64
C ASN A 453 5.46 -39.63 -7.31
N LYS A 454 4.76 -40.17 -8.32
CA LYS A 454 3.88 -41.35 -8.19
C LYS A 454 2.65 -41.12 -7.31
N GLU A 455 1.88 -40.07 -7.61
CA GLU A 455 0.61 -39.81 -6.90
C GLU A 455 -0.52 -40.74 -7.41
N SER A 456 -1.43 -41.06 -6.51
CA SER A 456 -2.59 -41.89 -6.82
C SER A 456 -3.71 -41.08 -7.45
N ILE A 457 -4.18 -41.49 -8.60
CA ILE A 457 -5.39 -40.99 -9.24
C ILE A 457 -6.60 -41.60 -8.52
N ILE A 458 -7.50 -40.73 -7.99
CA ILE A 458 -8.74 -41.16 -7.37
C ILE A 458 -9.80 -41.43 -8.42
N SER A 459 -9.91 -40.57 -9.43
CA SER A 459 -10.93 -40.68 -10.47
C SER A 459 -10.48 -40.01 -11.76
N LEU A 460 -10.93 -40.58 -12.90
CA LEU A 460 -10.80 -40.03 -14.23
C LEU A 460 -12.19 -39.81 -14.83
N TRP A 461 -12.34 -38.68 -15.53
CA TRP A 461 -13.60 -38.30 -16.17
C TRP A 461 -13.35 -37.85 -17.59
N LYS A 462 -14.22 -38.30 -18.53
CA LYS A 462 -14.24 -37.89 -19.93
C LYS A 462 -15.66 -37.54 -20.33
N ASN A 463 -15.89 -36.36 -20.89
CA ASN A 463 -17.23 -35.88 -21.27
C ASN A 463 -18.26 -36.00 -20.11
N ASN A 464 -17.86 -35.60 -18.91
CA ASN A 464 -18.66 -35.67 -17.67
C ASN A 464 -19.09 -37.08 -17.21
N GLN A 465 -18.43 -38.11 -17.74
CA GLN A 465 -18.65 -39.50 -17.34
C GLN A 465 -17.36 -40.11 -16.76
N PRO A 466 -17.46 -40.88 -15.66
CA PRO A 466 -16.31 -41.58 -15.13
C PRO A 466 -15.71 -42.53 -16.16
N THR A 467 -14.40 -42.59 -16.22
CA THR A 467 -13.68 -43.51 -17.13
C THR A 467 -12.49 -44.14 -16.42
N SER A 468 -12.07 -45.32 -16.91
CA SER A 468 -10.88 -45.97 -16.41
C SER A 468 -9.59 -45.58 -17.16
N MET A 469 -9.70 -44.88 -18.29
CA MET A 469 -8.57 -44.55 -19.13
C MET A 469 -8.83 -43.30 -19.97
N LEU A 470 -7.79 -42.46 -20.12
CA LEU A 470 -7.70 -41.41 -21.13
C LEU A 470 -6.58 -41.75 -22.10
N LYS A 471 -6.83 -41.61 -23.39
CA LYS A 471 -5.83 -41.85 -24.45
C LYS A 471 -5.11 -40.54 -24.78
N GLU A 472 -3.94 -40.66 -25.39
CA GLU A 472 -3.18 -39.52 -25.90
C GLU A 472 -4.05 -38.69 -26.88
N GLY A 473 -4.08 -37.36 -26.67
CA GLY A 473 -4.91 -36.44 -27.43
C GLY A 473 -6.36 -36.31 -26.94
N GLU A 474 -6.78 -37.03 -25.91
CA GLU A 474 -8.10 -36.87 -25.29
C GLU A 474 -8.08 -35.92 -24.12
N SER A 475 -9.12 -35.06 -24.02
CA SER A 475 -9.32 -34.16 -22.86
C SER A 475 -10.19 -34.84 -21.79
N GLY A 476 -9.83 -34.64 -20.53
CA GLY A 476 -10.58 -35.19 -19.40
C GLY A 476 -10.20 -34.52 -18.09
N VAL A 477 -10.92 -34.85 -17.00
CA VAL A 477 -10.64 -34.39 -15.64
C VAL A 477 -9.99 -35.52 -14.86
N VAL A 478 -8.90 -35.21 -14.16
CA VAL A 478 -8.15 -36.14 -13.31
C VAL A 478 -8.21 -35.63 -11.88
N ILE A 479 -8.64 -36.49 -10.95
CA ILE A 479 -8.70 -36.16 -9.52
C ILE A 479 -7.63 -36.97 -8.80
N PHE A 480 -6.73 -36.29 -8.10
CA PHE A 480 -5.65 -36.87 -7.33
C PHE A 480 -5.95 -36.89 -5.84
N LYS A 481 -5.32 -37.83 -5.11
CA LYS A 481 -5.42 -37.89 -3.64
C LYS A 481 -4.73 -36.69 -2.96
N ASN A 482 -3.54 -36.32 -3.45
CA ASN A 482 -2.83 -35.15 -2.99
C ASN A 482 -2.48 -34.25 -4.18
N THR A 483 -2.45 -32.94 -3.96
CA THR A 483 -2.08 -31.96 -4.99
C THR A 483 -1.17 -30.88 -4.44
N PRO A 484 -0.12 -30.47 -5.18
CA PRO A 484 0.64 -29.27 -4.86
C PRO A 484 -0.01 -28.01 -5.42
N PHE A 485 -1.07 -28.12 -6.22
CA PHE A 485 -1.77 -27.00 -6.82
C PHE A 485 -2.78 -26.40 -5.84
N TYR A 486 -2.69 -25.09 -5.59
CA TYR A 486 -3.57 -24.39 -4.68
C TYR A 486 -4.93 -24.12 -5.33
N ALA A 487 -6.01 -24.59 -4.71
CA ALA A 487 -7.36 -24.52 -5.27
C ALA A 487 -7.84 -23.09 -5.54
N CYS A 488 -7.37 -22.10 -4.79
CA CYS A 488 -7.71 -20.68 -4.97
C CYS A 488 -7.22 -20.10 -6.32
N LEU A 489 -6.21 -20.73 -6.95
CA LEU A 489 -5.76 -20.35 -8.29
C LEU A 489 -6.71 -20.83 -9.39
N LEU A 490 -7.64 -21.72 -9.09
CA LEU A 490 -8.65 -22.22 -10.01
C LEU A 490 -9.88 -21.33 -10.11
N TYR A 491 -10.06 -20.38 -9.18
CA TYR A 491 -11.11 -19.36 -9.26
C TYR A 491 -10.70 -18.10 -10.03
N THR A 492 -9.40 -17.88 -10.22
CA THR A 492 -8.89 -16.90 -11.17
C THR A 492 -8.70 -17.63 -12.48
N SER A 493 -9.46 -17.26 -13.52
CA SER A 493 -9.37 -17.84 -14.86
C SER A 493 -7.91 -18.10 -15.24
N PRO A 494 -7.52 -19.37 -15.55
CA PRO A 494 -6.16 -19.65 -15.92
C PRO A 494 -5.82 -18.84 -17.17
N SER A 495 -4.79 -18.00 -17.08
CA SER A 495 -4.27 -17.34 -18.26
C SER A 495 -3.87 -18.42 -19.26
N PRO A 496 -4.26 -18.36 -20.56
CA PRO A 496 -3.83 -19.30 -21.58
C PRO A 496 -2.31 -19.37 -21.76
N ARG A 497 -1.56 -18.58 -21.00
CA ARG A 497 -0.10 -18.47 -21.01
C ARG A 497 0.59 -19.08 -19.78
N ASP A 498 -0.16 -19.74 -18.91
CA ASP A 498 0.45 -20.45 -17.78
C ASP A 498 0.86 -21.85 -18.22
N PRO A 499 2.17 -22.13 -18.42
CA PRO A 499 2.63 -23.43 -18.91
C PRO A 499 2.50 -24.56 -17.86
N SER A 500 1.98 -24.27 -16.68
CA SER A 500 1.74 -25.27 -15.62
C SER A 500 0.36 -25.91 -15.70
N ILE A 501 -0.48 -25.52 -16.68
CA ILE A 501 -1.82 -26.08 -16.92
C ILE A 501 -1.89 -26.65 -18.34
N SER A 502 -1.09 -27.64 -18.64
CA SER A 502 -1.24 -28.50 -19.82
C SER A 502 -1.55 -29.93 -19.41
#